data_ebb9547b23e37f9ba39f9e9a68355ae4
#
_entry.id   ebb9547b23e37f9ba39f9e9a68355ae4
#
_cell.length_a   1.000
_cell.length_b   1.000
_cell.length_c   1.000
_cell.angle_alpha   90.00
_cell.angle_beta   90.00
_cell.angle_gamma   90.00
#
_symmetry.space_group_name_H-M   'P 1'
#
loop_
_entity.id
_entity.type
_entity.pdbx_description
1 polymer ?
#
loop_
_entity_poly.entity_id
_entity_poly.type
_entity_poly.pdbx_seq_one_letter_code
_entity_poly.pdbx_strand_id
1 'polypeptide(L)'
;ALDKLAESPGSTPALQELKRHFHRLAGTGLTFGFAELSALASQGEELVDERLRAGQTTSPEDLTRYRTLIDALDNGFAGAKTGLQRWRTSGAAPGEGLRDPIDVLIVDDDEGTQKRLVRVLAQEGMAGRRVSTVASARQAIDQQIPSGLIVEITLPDGEGYSVVEYLRGKAGGDQAAVVMLSRLNAFLDQTEAIHAGADACFEKPLDWDALVAKLHQLLDRDPDEAPRILVVEDDESQGAFVRSTLEQAGYQVKLTVSPRHFNEEFAEYRPDLLILDIMLPEVNGHDLARFVRQDDQHATLPIIFLTGERDQQARIATVEAGGDDHIVKPVHPSLLVASVSARLERARFLKMLLNRDGLTRLLTHSSFMEQARALVDRKRTESMNGARYTPSTMVILDIDHFKTINDSYGHQAGDRVLKSLSALLRRHVRRSDLIGRYGGEEFAILLDNVHENDSVRLMMRLLREFGQLEHQAPNGSLFRVTFSVGVARFNAPDMDLYGWFNAADGALYAAKKAGRNRVVKAAV
;
A
#
# COMPACT_ATOMS: atom_id res chain seq x y z
N ALA A 1 13.30 40.39 3.96
CA ALA A 1 12.81 41.18 2.82
C ALA A 1 12.02 42.40 3.31
N LEU A 2 11.06 42.22 4.23
CA LEU A 2 10.21 43.31 4.72
C LEU A 2 11.02 44.39 5.46
N ASP A 3 11.99 44.02 6.31
CA ASP A 3 12.88 44.96 7.01
C ASP A 3 13.77 45.75 6.05
N LYS A 4 14.26 45.08 4.98
CA LYS A 4 15.00 45.75 3.90
C LYS A 4 14.17 46.78 3.13
N LEU A 5 12.85 46.50 2.97
CA LEU A 5 11.92 47.45 2.35
C LEU A 5 11.58 48.60 3.27
N ALA A 6 11.56 48.40 4.59
CA ALA A 6 11.37 49.48 5.57
C ALA A 6 12.57 50.45 5.59
N GLU A 7 13.79 49.93 5.44
CA GLU A 7 15.03 50.70 5.36
C GLU A 7 15.22 51.38 4.00
N SER A 8 14.79 50.72 2.92
CA SER A 8 14.95 51.20 1.54
C SER A 8 13.67 50.98 0.71
N PRO A 9 12.66 51.86 0.80
CA PRO A 9 11.34 51.71 0.19
C PRO A 9 11.33 51.57 -1.36
N GLY A 10 12.41 51.97 -2.02
CA GLY A 10 12.59 51.83 -3.48
C GLY A 10 13.36 50.58 -3.92
N SER A 11 13.65 49.65 -3.03
CA SER A 11 14.47 48.47 -3.32
C SER A 11 13.68 47.43 -4.14
N THR A 12 13.80 47.47 -5.45
CA THR A 12 13.25 46.45 -6.38
C THR A 12 13.72 45.03 -6.05
N PRO A 13 15.02 44.76 -5.69
CA PRO A 13 15.43 43.42 -5.29
C PRO A 13 14.72 42.90 -4.06
N ALA A 14 14.44 43.75 -3.05
CA ALA A 14 13.73 43.35 -1.84
C ALA A 14 12.23 43.04 -2.11
N LEU A 15 11.58 43.80 -3.01
CA LEU A 15 10.24 43.47 -3.50
C LEU A 15 10.21 42.14 -4.25
N GLN A 16 11.16 41.87 -5.11
CA GLN A 16 11.26 40.59 -5.83
C GLN A 16 11.53 39.41 -4.88
N GLU A 17 12.31 39.63 -3.82
CA GLU A 17 12.55 38.61 -2.78
C GLU A 17 11.25 38.34 -2.01
N LEU A 18 10.48 39.36 -1.63
CA LEU A 18 9.18 39.22 -0.98
C LEU A 18 8.16 38.50 -1.84
N LYS A 19 8.08 38.82 -3.15
CA LYS A 19 7.25 38.12 -4.11
C LYS A 19 7.56 36.62 -4.15
N ARG A 20 8.85 36.25 -4.23
CA ARG A 20 9.27 34.84 -4.25
C ARG A 20 8.90 34.08 -2.98
N HIS A 21 8.86 34.76 -1.83
CA HIS A 21 8.42 34.13 -0.58
C HIS A 21 6.91 33.88 -0.60
N PHE A 22 6.10 34.86 -1.00
CA PHE A 22 4.66 34.68 -1.13
C PHE A 22 4.30 33.59 -2.16
N HIS A 23 4.94 33.61 -3.32
CA HIS A 23 4.74 32.58 -4.36
C HIS A 23 5.03 31.16 -3.85
N ARG A 24 6.14 30.96 -3.12
CA ARG A 24 6.45 29.66 -2.50
C ARG A 24 5.42 29.25 -1.46
N LEU A 25 4.97 30.17 -0.62
CA LEU A 25 3.96 29.87 0.40
C LEU A 25 2.60 29.55 -0.23
N ALA A 26 2.21 30.24 -1.30
CA ALA A 26 0.99 29.95 -2.04
C ALA A 26 0.99 28.54 -2.64
N GLY A 27 2.08 28.16 -3.33
CA GLY A 27 2.25 26.81 -3.89
C GLY A 27 2.34 25.73 -2.82
N THR A 28 3.09 25.99 -1.75
CA THR A 28 3.23 25.05 -0.63
C THR A 28 1.92 24.89 0.14
N GLY A 29 1.21 25.98 0.40
CA GLY A 29 -0.08 25.94 1.09
C GLY A 29 -1.12 25.10 0.34
N LEU A 30 -1.20 25.21 -0.96
CA LEU A 30 -2.05 24.36 -1.82
C LEU A 30 -1.61 22.88 -1.76
N THR A 31 -0.31 22.62 -1.82
CA THR A 31 0.25 21.26 -1.81
C THR A 31 -0.05 20.52 -0.51
N PHE A 32 -0.06 21.24 0.62
CA PHE A 32 -0.31 20.65 1.94
C PHE A 32 -1.76 20.82 2.45
N GLY A 33 -2.69 21.26 1.60
CA GLY A 33 -4.12 21.34 1.92
C GLY A 33 -4.52 22.54 2.78
N PHE A 34 -3.65 23.54 2.92
CA PHE A 34 -3.92 24.79 3.64
C PHE A 34 -4.46 25.86 2.69
N ALA A 35 -5.68 25.66 2.19
CA ALA A 35 -6.28 26.54 1.18
C ALA A 35 -6.36 28.03 1.61
N GLU A 36 -6.64 28.30 2.88
CA GLU A 36 -6.69 29.66 3.44
C GLU A 36 -5.31 30.32 3.46
N LEU A 37 -4.27 29.59 3.86
CA LEU A 37 -2.88 30.08 3.85
C LEU A 37 -2.38 30.31 2.43
N SER A 38 -2.77 29.44 1.49
CA SER A 38 -2.46 29.61 0.08
C SER A 38 -3.15 30.86 -0.50
N ALA A 39 -4.40 31.12 -0.16
CA ALA A 39 -5.14 32.31 -0.59
C ALA A 39 -4.52 33.61 -0.03
N LEU A 40 -4.14 33.65 1.25
CA LEU A 40 -3.44 34.78 1.87
C LEU A 40 -2.08 35.04 1.21
N ALA A 41 -1.32 33.99 0.92
CA ALA A 41 -0.04 34.11 0.25
C ALA A 41 -0.18 34.58 -1.21
N SER A 42 -1.20 34.12 -1.94
CA SER A 42 -1.52 34.59 -3.29
C SER A 42 -1.92 36.07 -3.29
N GLN A 43 -2.67 36.51 -2.31
CA GLN A 43 -3.02 37.92 -2.14
C GLN A 43 -1.75 38.79 -1.88
N GLY A 44 -0.82 38.29 -1.08
CA GLY A 44 0.47 38.96 -0.86
C GLY A 44 1.31 39.04 -2.14
N GLU A 45 1.34 38.00 -2.94
CA GLU A 45 2.03 37.98 -4.23
C GLU A 45 1.44 39.02 -5.20
N GLU A 46 0.12 39.12 -5.27
CA GLU A 46 -0.60 40.05 -6.16
C GLU A 46 -0.32 41.50 -5.80
N LEU A 47 -0.38 41.85 -4.52
CA LEU A 47 -0.04 43.19 -4.03
C LEU A 47 1.39 43.61 -4.34
N VAL A 48 2.35 42.70 -4.20
CA VAL A 48 3.76 42.97 -4.55
C VAL A 48 3.94 43.13 -6.06
N ASP A 49 3.23 42.33 -6.85
CA ASP A 49 3.25 42.40 -8.33
C ASP A 49 2.69 43.72 -8.85
N GLU A 50 1.60 44.24 -8.25
CA GLU A 50 1.06 45.54 -8.61
C GLU A 50 2.09 46.68 -8.40
N ARG A 51 2.83 46.65 -7.29
CA ARG A 51 3.89 47.64 -7.02
C ARG A 51 5.08 47.52 -7.96
N LEU A 52 5.51 46.31 -8.26
CA LEU A 52 6.58 46.08 -9.23
C LEU A 52 6.22 46.58 -10.64
N ARG A 53 4.97 46.38 -11.06
CA ARG A 53 4.47 46.88 -12.38
C ARG A 53 4.33 48.39 -12.42
N ALA A 54 3.91 49.00 -11.31
CA ALA A 54 3.74 50.44 -11.21
C ALA A 54 5.06 51.20 -11.14
N GLY A 55 6.19 50.53 -10.87
CA GLY A 55 7.51 51.17 -10.75
C GLY A 55 7.61 52.18 -9.59
N GLN A 56 6.67 52.09 -8.63
CA GLN A 56 6.55 53.04 -7.52
C GLN A 56 7.29 52.54 -6.27
N THR A 57 7.77 53.47 -5.46
CA THR A 57 8.33 53.16 -4.13
C THR A 57 7.26 52.62 -3.20
N THR A 58 7.62 51.66 -2.34
CA THR A 58 6.73 51.07 -1.33
C THR A 58 6.30 52.13 -0.31
N SER A 59 4.99 52.33 -0.17
CA SER A 59 4.48 53.30 0.81
C SER A 59 4.44 52.68 2.23
N PRO A 60 4.36 53.51 3.29
CA PRO A 60 4.14 53.02 4.66
C PRO A 60 2.88 52.16 4.81
N GLU A 61 1.84 52.45 4.02
CA GLU A 61 0.59 51.69 3.98
C GLU A 61 0.81 50.28 3.36
N ASP A 62 1.63 50.20 2.32
CA ASP A 62 1.99 48.91 1.71
C ASP A 62 2.78 48.04 2.69
N LEU A 63 3.74 48.61 3.39
CA LEU A 63 4.49 47.90 4.40
C LEU A 63 3.59 47.35 5.52
N THR A 64 2.60 48.14 5.92
CA THR A 64 1.61 47.71 6.92
C THR A 64 0.74 46.56 6.39
N ARG A 65 0.30 46.63 5.13
CA ARG A 65 -0.45 45.54 4.49
C ARG A 65 0.35 44.25 4.37
N TYR A 66 1.62 44.34 3.94
CA TYR A 66 2.50 43.17 3.86
C TYR A 66 2.73 42.55 5.25
N ARG A 67 2.92 43.38 6.28
CA ARG A 67 3.10 42.90 7.66
C ARG A 67 1.86 42.21 8.19
N THR A 68 0.67 42.77 7.96
CA THR A 68 -0.60 42.15 8.34
C THR A 68 -0.81 40.79 7.68
N LEU A 69 -0.45 40.65 6.40
CA LEU A 69 -0.54 39.37 5.69
C LEU A 69 0.46 38.33 6.22
N ILE A 70 1.68 38.76 6.54
CA ILE A 70 2.70 37.87 7.13
C ILE A 70 2.27 37.41 8.52
N ASP A 71 1.73 38.32 9.36
CA ASP A 71 1.23 37.98 10.69
C ASP A 71 0.00 37.03 10.60
N ALA A 72 -0.87 37.23 9.62
CA ALA A 72 -1.99 36.32 9.37
C ALA A 72 -1.52 34.93 8.91
N LEU A 73 -0.49 34.85 8.08
CA LEU A 73 0.15 33.61 7.68
C LEU A 73 0.81 32.89 8.87
N ASP A 74 1.56 33.62 9.71
CA ASP A 74 2.21 33.06 10.90
C ASP A 74 1.18 32.55 11.93
N ASN A 75 0.10 33.27 12.15
CA ASN A 75 -1.01 32.85 13.02
C ASN A 75 -1.72 31.61 12.44
N GLY A 76 -1.92 31.56 11.13
CA GLY A 76 -2.48 30.41 10.46
C GLY A 76 -1.59 29.15 10.58
N PHE A 77 -0.27 29.32 10.46
CA PHE A 77 0.70 28.23 10.71
C PHE A 77 0.76 27.82 12.18
N ALA A 78 0.65 28.77 13.13
CA ALA A 78 0.59 28.47 14.56
C ALA A 78 -0.71 27.72 14.92
N GLY A 79 -1.84 28.09 14.33
CA GLY A 79 -3.12 27.39 14.44
C GLY A 79 -3.06 25.96 13.85
N ALA A 80 -2.37 25.81 12.72
CA ALA A 80 -2.14 24.51 12.09
C ALA A 80 -1.24 23.60 12.96
N LYS A 81 -0.19 24.14 13.60
CA LYS A 81 0.64 23.41 14.58
C LYS A 81 -0.15 22.95 15.81
N THR A 82 -1.04 23.79 16.31
CA THR A 82 -1.89 23.46 17.46
C THR A 82 -3.00 22.47 17.10
N GLY A 83 -3.51 22.53 15.86
CA GLY A 83 -4.42 21.56 15.29
C GLY A 83 -3.78 20.18 15.16
N LEU A 84 -2.54 20.10 14.66
CA LEU A 84 -1.74 18.89 14.58
C LEU A 84 -1.43 18.28 15.96
N GLN A 85 -1.18 19.10 16.99
CA GLN A 85 -0.97 18.62 18.36
C GLN A 85 -2.27 18.18 19.05
N ARG A 86 -3.40 18.87 18.85
CA ARG A 86 -4.72 18.45 19.34
C ARG A 86 -5.20 17.16 18.65
N TRP A 87 -4.85 16.97 17.39
CA TRP A 87 -5.18 15.75 16.64
C TRP A 87 -4.44 14.52 17.15
N ARG A 88 -3.23 14.70 17.70
CA ARG A 88 -2.45 13.63 18.37
C ARG A 88 -2.97 13.23 19.75
N THR A 89 -3.76 14.04 20.41
CA THR A 89 -4.21 13.83 21.80
C THR A 89 -5.71 13.62 21.99
N SER A 90 -6.54 13.87 20.98
CA SER A 90 -7.97 13.57 21.02
C SER A 90 -8.28 12.42 20.07
N GLY A 91 -8.73 11.30 20.63
CA GLY A 91 -9.35 10.21 19.90
C GLY A 91 -10.53 10.75 19.09
N ALA A 92 -10.27 11.18 17.87
CA ALA A 92 -11.28 11.76 16.99
C ALA A 92 -12.10 10.67 16.32
N ALA A 93 -13.37 10.93 16.19
CA ALA A 93 -14.39 10.13 15.57
C ALA A 93 -14.03 9.70 14.12
N PRO A 94 -14.52 8.54 13.65
CA PRO A 94 -14.20 7.97 12.35
C PRO A 94 -14.86 8.79 11.21
N GLY A 95 -14.07 9.53 10.43
CA GLY A 95 -14.61 10.31 9.31
C GLY A 95 -13.61 10.81 8.27
N GLU A 96 -12.31 10.94 8.61
CA GLU A 96 -11.30 11.45 7.67
C GLU A 96 -10.05 10.57 7.67
N GLY A 97 -10.13 9.47 6.92
CA GLY A 97 -9.04 8.51 6.79
C GLY A 97 -8.13 8.80 5.62
N LEU A 98 -7.24 9.78 5.77
CA LEU A 98 -5.96 9.70 5.06
C LEU A 98 -5.17 8.54 5.68
N ARG A 99 -4.65 7.63 4.83
CA ARG A 99 -3.60 6.69 5.28
C ARG A 99 -2.48 7.51 5.90
N ASP A 100 -2.03 7.13 7.10
CA ASP A 100 -0.68 7.52 7.51
C ASP A 100 0.26 6.95 6.44
N PRO A 101 1.05 7.80 5.76
CA PRO A 101 1.92 7.32 4.71
C PRO A 101 2.88 6.29 5.30
N ILE A 102 3.04 5.16 4.61
CA ILE A 102 3.98 4.11 5.01
C ILE A 102 5.36 4.78 5.16
N ASP A 103 5.91 4.73 6.36
CA ASP A 103 7.19 5.37 6.68
C ASP A 103 8.35 4.49 6.23
N VAL A 104 9.19 5.01 5.32
CA VAL A 104 10.39 4.33 4.80
C VAL A 104 11.63 5.15 5.17
N LEU A 105 12.53 4.56 5.93
CA LEU A 105 13.83 5.15 6.24
C LEU A 105 14.82 4.85 5.11
N ILE A 106 15.41 5.90 4.54
CA ILE A 106 16.41 5.84 3.47
C ILE A 106 17.76 6.20 4.05
N VAL A 107 18.71 5.28 3.99
CA VAL A 107 20.08 5.45 4.48
C VAL A 107 21.03 5.31 3.30
N ASP A 108 21.52 6.43 2.77
CA ASP A 108 22.39 6.47 1.60
C ASP A 108 23.24 7.75 1.67
N ASP A 109 24.50 7.72 1.32
CA ASP A 109 25.39 8.87 1.32
C ASP A 109 25.24 9.75 0.07
N ASP A 110 24.65 9.20 -1.01
CA ASP A 110 24.40 9.92 -2.26
C ASP A 110 23.07 10.70 -2.22
N GLU A 111 23.18 12.03 -2.15
CA GLU A 111 22.03 12.93 -2.11
C GLU A 111 21.13 12.81 -3.37
N GLY A 112 21.70 12.45 -4.52
CA GLY A 112 20.98 12.26 -5.78
C GLY A 112 20.04 11.06 -5.69
N THR A 113 20.55 9.91 -5.24
CA THR A 113 19.79 8.69 -4.99
C THR A 113 18.71 8.91 -3.94
N GLN A 114 19.03 9.56 -2.82
CA GLN A 114 18.07 9.88 -1.77
C GLN A 114 16.88 10.72 -2.30
N LYS A 115 17.17 11.82 -3.02
CA LYS A 115 16.12 12.69 -3.60
C LYS A 115 15.23 11.93 -4.58
N ARG A 116 15.81 11.04 -5.36
CA ARG A 116 15.07 10.23 -6.33
C ARG A 116 14.23 9.17 -5.63
N LEU A 117 14.76 8.48 -4.61
CA LEU A 117 14.01 7.55 -3.77
C LEU A 117 12.80 8.23 -3.12
N VAL A 118 12.98 9.38 -2.47
CA VAL A 118 11.85 10.12 -1.87
C VAL A 118 10.78 10.45 -2.90
N ARG A 119 11.16 10.88 -4.12
CA ARG A 119 10.19 11.18 -5.18
C ARG A 119 9.42 9.94 -5.62
N VAL A 120 10.13 8.84 -5.85
CA VAL A 120 9.52 7.56 -6.27
C VAL A 120 8.60 7.03 -5.18
N LEU A 121 9.04 7.01 -3.92
CA LEU A 121 8.22 6.58 -2.79
C LEU A 121 6.98 7.46 -2.59
N ALA A 122 7.11 8.78 -2.75
CA ALA A 122 5.97 9.69 -2.65
C ALA A 122 4.92 9.46 -3.75
N GLN A 123 5.34 9.07 -4.96
CA GLN A 123 4.42 8.68 -6.04
C GLN A 123 3.61 7.43 -5.68
N GLU A 124 4.17 6.55 -4.85
CA GLU A 124 3.53 5.33 -4.37
C GLU A 124 2.82 5.49 -3.01
N GLY A 125 2.69 6.71 -2.50
CA GLY A 125 2.00 6.98 -1.24
C GLY A 125 2.81 6.66 0.01
N MET A 126 4.13 6.53 -0.11
CA MET A 126 5.07 6.27 0.98
C MET A 126 5.81 7.54 1.38
N ALA A 127 6.09 7.71 2.67
CA ALA A 127 6.89 8.83 3.19
C ALA A 127 8.36 8.39 3.38
N GLY A 128 9.29 9.01 2.63
CA GLY A 128 10.72 8.74 2.75
C GLY A 128 11.41 9.67 3.74
N ARG A 129 11.91 9.14 4.87
CA ARG A 129 12.85 9.84 5.76
C ARG A 129 14.28 9.58 5.33
N ARG A 130 15.13 10.60 5.28
CA ARG A 130 16.50 10.47 4.76
C ARG A 130 17.55 10.69 5.84
N VAL A 131 18.55 9.82 5.84
CA VAL A 131 19.78 9.95 6.65
C VAL A 131 20.95 9.44 5.82
N SER A 132 22.19 9.81 6.17
CA SER A 132 23.38 9.51 5.36
C SER A 132 24.46 8.71 6.09
N THR A 133 24.24 8.31 7.34
CA THR A 133 25.23 7.63 8.17
C THR A 133 24.61 6.55 9.04
N VAL A 134 25.39 5.56 9.47
CA VAL A 134 24.99 4.53 10.43
C VAL A 134 24.48 5.15 11.74
N ALA A 135 25.22 6.14 12.25
CA ALA A 135 24.85 6.81 13.51
C ALA A 135 23.49 7.50 13.42
N SER A 136 23.25 8.26 12.33
CA SER A 136 21.96 8.94 12.12
C SER A 136 20.82 7.96 11.84
N ALA A 137 21.09 6.81 11.19
CA ALA A 137 20.11 5.75 10.97
C ALA A 137 19.65 5.13 12.30
N ARG A 138 20.58 4.77 13.19
CA ARG A 138 20.26 4.25 14.53
C ARG A 138 19.42 5.23 15.33
N GLN A 139 19.79 6.51 15.33
CA GLN A 139 19.02 7.56 16.01
C GLN A 139 17.60 7.69 15.42
N ALA A 140 17.43 7.60 14.11
CA ALA A 140 16.13 7.65 13.46
C ALA A 140 15.26 6.42 13.80
N ILE A 141 15.86 5.24 13.90
CA ILE A 141 15.21 3.99 14.33
C ILE A 141 14.76 4.08 15.80
N ASP A 142 15.59 4.64 16.69
CA ASP A 142 15.23 4.83 18.10
C ASP A 142 14.07 5.82 18.30
N GLN A 143 13.94 6.80 17.42
CA GLN A 143 12.81 7.74 17.45
C GLN A 143 11.52 7.10 16.97
N GLN A 144 11.60 6.31 15.90
CA GLN A 144 10.45 5.63 15.31
C GLN A 144 10.93 4.46 14.46
N ILE A 145 10.46 3.25 14.77
CA ILE A 145 10.67 2.06 13.94
C ILE A 145 10.00 2.29 12.59
N PRO A 146 10.75 2.23 11.47
CA PRO A 146 10.18 2.42 10.15
C PRO A 146 9.41 1.18 9.70
N SER A 147 8.39 1.36 8.85
CA SER A 147 7.74 0.24 8.15
C SER A 147 8.65 -0.38 7.10
N GLY A 148 9.54 0.43 6.50
CA GLY A 148 10.54 -0.03 5.54
C GLY A 148 11.88 0.65 5.75
N LEU A 149 12.96 -0.06 5.45
CA LEU A 149 14.33 0.43 5.46
C LEU A 149 14.96 0.18 4.09
N ILE A 150 15.48 1.23 3.47
CA ILE A 150 16.34 1.14 2.29
C ILE A 150 17.72 1.62 2.71
N VAL A 151 18.74 0.76 2.64
CA VAL A 151 20.07 1.07 3.17
C VAL A 151 21.18 0.71 2.19
N GLU A 152 22.10 1.64 1.92
CA GLU A 152 23.35 1.41 1.20
C GLU A 152 24.28 0.54 2.03
N ILE A 153 24.97 -0.42 1.40
CA ILE A 153 25.93 -1.30 2.07
C ILE A 153 27.09 -0.50 2.63
N THR A 154 27.68 0.39 1.83
CA THR A 154 28.84 1.18 2.23
C THR A 154 28.43 2.60 2.60
N LEU A 155 28.56 2.97 3.85
CA LEU A 155 28.26 4.28 4.41
C LEU A 155 29.54 4.97 4.92
N PRO A 156 29.56 6.31 5.06
CA PRO A 156 30.76 7.05 5.46
C PRO A 156 31.35 6.67 6.84
N ASP A 157 30.51 6.19 7.75
CA ASP A 157 30.84 5.86 9.14
C ASP A 157 30.72 4.36 9.47
N GLY A 158 30.52 3.48 8.45
CA GLY A 158 30.44 2.04 8.64
C GLY A 158 29.66 1.32 7.56
N GLU A 159 29.31 0.08 7.84
CA GLU A 159 28.59 -0.78 6.92
C GLU A 159 27.09 -0.80 7.24
N GLY A 160 26.23 -0.75 6.20
CA GLY A 160 24.78 -0.78 6.30
C GLY A 160 24.24 -2.04 6.96
N TYR A 161 24.96 -3.17 6.91
CA TYR A 161 24.59 -4.41 7.62
C TYR A 161 24.34 -4.15 9.12
N SER A 162 25.18 -3.33 9.75
CA SER A 162 25.03 -2.98 11.15
C SER A 162 23.78 -2.15 11.49
N VAL A 163 23.19 -1.47 10.50
CA VAL A 163 21.90 -0.79 10.62
C VAL A 163 20.78 -1.81 10.57
N VAL A 164 20.87 -2.80 9.68
CA VAL A 164 19.88 -3.89 9.56
C VAL A 164 19.83 -4.71 10.84
N GLU A 165 20.97 -5.17 11.32
CA GLU A 165 21.09 -5.92 12.59
C GLU A 165 20.52 -5.12 13.77
N TYR A 166 20.82 -3.81 13.83
CA TYR A 166 20.29 -2.93 14.85
C TYR A 166 18.76 -2.81 14.81
N LEU A 167 18.19 -2.69 13.61
CA LEU A 167 16.73 -2.65 13.42
C LEU A 167 16.10 -3.99 13.82
N ARG A 168 16.66 -5.12 13.38
CA ARG A 168 16.16 -6.46 13.71
C ARG A 168 16.20 -6.76 15.21
N GLY A 169 17.13 -6.16 15.94
CA GLY A 169 17.21 -6.26 17.41
C GLY A 169 16.19 -5.41 18.19
N LYS A 170 15.39 -4.57 17.51
CA LYS A 170 14.36 -3.75 18.15
C LYS A 170 12.99 -4.45 18.15
N ALA A 171 12.19 -4.22 19.18
CA ALA A 171 10.80 -4.70 19.21
C ALA A 171 10.02 -4.11 18.02
N GLY A 172 9.46 -4.97 17.16
CA GLY A 172 8.78 -4.60 15.92
C GLY A 172 9.70 -4.39 14.71
N GLY A 173 11.02 -4.46 14.90
CA GLY A 173 11.99 -4.33 13.80
C GLY A 173 12.06 -5.54 12.87
N ASP A 174 11.61 -6.70 13.32
CA ASP A 174 11.45 -7.93 12.55
C ASP A 174 10.38 -7.82 11.46
N GLN A 175 9.37 -6.96 11.68
CA GLN A 175 8.29 -6.72 10.73
C GLN A 175 8.64 -5.71 9.64
N ALA A 176 9.69 -4.89 9.83
CA ALA A 176 10.10 -3.89 8.86
C ALA A 176 10.62 -4.53 7.56
N ALA A 177 10.18 -4.02 6.42
CA ALA A 177 10.70 -4.42 5.11
C ALA A 177 12.12 -3.86 4.92
N VAL A 178 13.14 -4.69 4.69
CA VAL A 178 14.53 -4.25 4.56
C VAL A 178 15.05 -4.53 3.16
N VAL A 179 15.46 -3.47 2.47
CA VAL A 179 16.10 -3.53 1.15
C VAL A 179 17.50 -2.92 1.25
N MET A 180 18.51 -3.68 0.89
CA MET A 180 19.89 -3.19 0.78
C MET A 180 20.23 -2.77 -0.64
N LEU A 181 21.04 -1.72 -0.75
CA LEU A 181 21.57 -1.22 -2.02
C LEU A 181 23.07 -1.48 -2.08
N SER A 182 23.55 -2.06 -3.19
CA SER A 182 24.97 -2.34 -3.43
C SER A 182 25.47 -1.57 -4.65
N ARG A 183 26.73 -1.13 -4.61
CA ARG A 183 27.45 -0.54 -5.76
C ARG A 183 28.30 -1.57 -6.51
N LEU A 184 28.52 -2.73 -5.95
CA LEU A 184 29.41 -3.77 -6.48
C LEU A 184 28.62 -5.07 -6.66
N ASN A 185 28.77 -5.66 -7.85
CA ASN A 185 28.18 -6.93 -8.25
C ASN A 185 28.90 -8.11 -7.56
N ALA A 186 28.87 -8.16 -6.23
CA ALA A 186 29.48 -9.24 -5.48
C ALA A 186 28.40 -10.16 -4.92
N PHE A 187 28.40 -11.41 -5.37
CA PHE A 187 27.59 -12.50 -4.77
C PHE A 187 27.75 -12.57 -3.25
N LEU A 188 28.94 -12.23 -2.75
CA LEU A 188 29.25 -12.16 -1.32
C LEU A 188 28.42 -11.09 -0.61
N ASP A 189 28.27 -9.89 -1.20
CA ASP A 189 27.46 -8.80 -0.61
C ASP A 189 25.99 -9.20 -0.46
N GLN A 190 25.45 -9.94 -1.45
CA GLN A 190 24.07 -10.44 -1.37
C GLN A 190 23.92 -11.50 -0.26
N THR A 191 24.93 -12.36 -0.08
CA THR A 191 24.92 -13.38 0.97
C THR A 191 25.01 -12.74 2.36
N GLU A 192 25.87 -11.74 2.54
CA GLU A 192 26.01 -11.00 3.79
C GLU A 192 24.75 -10.17 4.10
N ALA A 193 24.11 -9.57 3.08
CA ALA A 193 22.84 -8.88 3.25
C ALA A 193 21.74 -9.80 3.80
N ILE A 194 21.64 -11.03 3.26
CA ILE A 194 20.69 -12.03 3.75
C ILE A 194 21.01 -12.42 5.20
N HIS A 195 22.27 -12.65 5.52
CA HIS A 195 22.69 -13.00 6.89
C HIS A 195 22.41 -11.87 7.90
N ALA A 196 22.54 -10.62 7.48
CA ALA A 196 22.18 -9.47 8.31
C ALA A 196 20.65 -9.31 8.51
N GLY A 197 19.82 -10.04 7.75
CA GLY A 197 18.36 -10.01 7.85
C GLY A 197 17.69 -9.08 6.85
N ALA A 198 18.34 -8.79 5.71
CA ALA A 198 17.71 -8.07 4.60
C ALA A 198 16.74 -8.98 3.83
N ASP A 199 15.60 -8.40 3.41
CA ASP A 199 14.59 -9.10 2.59
C ASP A 199 14.90 -9.05 1.09
N ALA A 200 15.71 -8.09 0.65
CA ALA A 200 16.18 -7.97 -0.74
C ALA A 200 17.47 -7.15 -0.83
N CYS A 201 18.21 -7.36 -1.93
CA CYS A 201 19.35 -6.54 -2.30
C CYS A 201 19.21 -6.10 -3.77
N PHE A 202 19.49 -4.81 -4.04
CA PHE A 202 19.46 -4.23 -5.37
C PHE A 202 20.82 -3.62 -5.71
N GLU A 203 21.23 -3.82 -6.95
CA GLU A 203 22.47 -3.24 -7.48
C GLU A 203 22.19 -1.86 -8.11
N LYS A 204 23.11 -0.93 -7.91
CA LYS A 204 23.10 0.37 -8.61
C LYS A 204 23.80 0.22 -10.00
N PRO A 205 23.23 0.75 -11.10
CA PRO A 205 22.09 1.66 -11.15
C PRO A 205 20.73 0.96 -10.94
N LEU A 206 19.87 1.56 -10.09
CA LEU A 206 18.63 0.95 -9.65
C LEU A 206 17.60 0.82 -10.76
N ASP A 207 17.03 -0.38 -10.89
CA ASP A 207 15.75 -0.57 -11.56
C ASP A 207 14.63 -0.11 -10.58
N TRP A 208 14.12 1.09 -10.84
CA TRP A 208 13.14 1.76 -9.97
C TRP A 208 11.81 1.02 -9.90
N ASP A 209 11.37 0.45 -11.03
CA ASP A 209 10.11 -0.30 -11.10
C ASP A 209 10.21 -1.61 -10.31
N ALA A 210 11.35 -2.31 -10.41
CA ALA A 210 11.64 -3.53 -9.67
C ALA A 210 11.77 -3.25 -8.15
N LEU A 211 12.46 -2.17 -7.77
CA LEU A 211 12.59 -1.77 -6.36
C LEU A 211 11.23 -1.47 -5.73
N VAL A 212 10.42 -0.65 -6.41
CA VAL A 212 9.06 -0.31 -5.95
C VAL A 212 8.18 -1.54 -5.84
N ALA A 213 8.22 -2.43 -6.84
CA ALA A 213 7.48 -3.69 -6.82
C ALA A 213 7.86 -4.55 -5.60
N LYS A 214 9.17 -4.65 -5.30
CA LYS A 214 9.66 -5.41 -4.15
C LYS A 214 9.26 -4.78 -2.82
N LEU A 215 9.35 -3.45 -2.71
CA LEU A 215 8.91 -2.73 -1.51
C LEU A 215 7.41 -2.93 -1.24
N HIS A 216 6.55 -2.82 -2.27
CA HIS A 216 5.14 -3.14 -2.10
C HIS A 216 4.92 -4.58 -1.65
N GLN A 217 5.61 -5.54 -2.25
CA GLN A 217 5.56 -6.95 -1.84
C GLN A 217 5.88 -7.13 -0.36
N LEU A 218 6.92 -6.45 0.13
CA LEU A 218 7.37 -6.59 1.51
C LEU A 218 6.47 -5.83 2.50
N LEU A 219 5.96 -4.66 2.09
CA LEU A 219 5.13 -3.79 2.93
C LEU A 219 3.64 -4.17 2.93
N ASP A 220 3.17 -4.94 1.94
CA ASP A 220 1.79 -5.46 1.90
C ASP A 220 1.56 -6.65 2.85
N ARG A 221 2.55 -7.04 3.64
CA ARG A 221 2.37 -7.98 4.75
C ARG A 221 1.41 -7.36 5.76
N ASP A 222 0.29 -8.03 6.05
CA ASP A 222 -0.57 -7.65 7.16
C ASP A 222 0.10 -8.15 8.45
N PRO A 223 0.59 -7.27 9.31
CA PRO A 223 1.29 -7.69 10.52
C PRO A 223 0.36 -8.37 11.54
N ASP A 224 -0.97 -8.16 11.43
CA ASP A 224 -1.95 -8.68 12.38
C ASP A 224 -2.54 -10.04 11.95
N GLU A 225 -2.26 -10.54 10.76
CA GLU A 225 -2.78 -11.82 10.27
C GLU A 225 -1.68 -12.89 10.29
N ALA A 226 -1.49 -13.53 11.44
CA ALA A 226 -0.62 -14.70 11.57
C ALA A 226 -1.11 -15.80 10.59
N PRO A 227 -0.19 -16.40 9.77
CA PRO A 227 -0.58 -17.44 8.82
C PRO A 227 -1.26 -18.61 9.51
N ARG A 228 -2.33 -19.10 8.89
CA ARG A 228 -3.13 -20.20 9.39
C ARG A 228 -2.65 -21.51 8.81
N ILE A 229 -2.28 -22.43 9.68
CA ILE A 229 -1.77 -23.76 9.33
C ILE A 229 -2.76 -24.81 9.82
N LEU A 230 -3.23 -25.68 8.92
CA LEU A 230 -4.03 -26.84 9.28
C LEU A 230 -3.13 -28.08 9.30
N VAL A 231 -3.06 -28.73 10.44
CA VAL A 231 -2.28 -29.96 10.65
C VAL A 231 -3.26 -31.13 10.75
N VAL A 232 -3.06 -32.16 9.94
CA VAL A 232 -3.82 -33.42 9.99
C VAL A 232 -2.85 -34.52 10.43
N GLU A 233 -3.02 -35.01 11.66
CA GLU A 233 -2.17 -36.00 12.32
C GLU A 233 -3.03 -36.77 13.32
N ASP A 234 -3.09 -38.09 13.19
CA ASP A 234 -3.92 -38.94 14.06
C ASP A 234 -3.29 -39.23 15.44
N ASP A 235 -1.95 -39.16 15.53
CA ASP A 235 -1.25 -39.20 16.82
C ASP A 235 -1.35 -37.84 17.53
N GLU A 236 -2.20 -37.76 18.56
CA GLU A 236 -2.40 -36.53 19.33
C GLU A 236 -1.11 -35.95 19.91
N SER A 237 -0.14 -36.80 20.30
CA SER A 237 1.13 -36.35 20.88
C SER A 237 2.03 -35.70 19.84
N GLN A 238 2.11 -36.30 18.65
CA GLN A 238 2.85 -35.75 17.52
C GLN A 238 2.17 -34.49 16.98
N GLY A 239 0.86 -34.50 16.82
CA GLY A 239 0.09 -33.34 16.40
C GLY A 239 0.22 -32.16 17.37
N ALA A 240 0.14 -32.41 18.69
CA ALA A 240 0.34 -31.40 19.72
C ALA A 240 1.77 -30.81 19.69
N PHE A 241 2.79 -31.64 19.43
CA PHE A 241 4.17 -31.19 19.29
C PHE A 241 4.35 -30.28 18.07
N VAL A 242 3.84 -30.67 16.90
CA VAL A 242 3.88 -29.88 15.67
C VAL A 242 3.16 -28.54 15.89
N ARG A 243 1.95 -28.58 16.46
CA ARG A 243 1.17 -27.38 16.79
C ARG A 243 1.93 -26.44 17.71
N SER A 244 2.40 -26.93 18.86
CA SER A 244 3.13 -26.10 19.83
C SER A 244 4.39 -25.47 19.23
N THR A 245 5.14 -26.21 18.39
CA THR A 245 6.33 -25.71 17.71
C THR A 245 6.00 -24.54 16.78
N LEU A 246 4.94 -24.66 16.01
CA LEU A 246 4.53 -23.63 15.04
C LEU A 246 3.87 -22.43 15.71
N GLU A 247 3.06 -22.64 16.77
CA GLU A 247 2.48 -21.55 17.58
C GLU A 247 3.58 -20.70 18.25
N GLN A 248 4.65 -21.34 18.77
CA GLN A 248 5.82 -20.63 19.29
C GLN A 248 6.56 -19.80 18.23
N ALA A 249 6.47 -20.21 16.97
CA ALA A 249 7.02 -19.45 15.84
C ALA A 249 6.06 -18.38 15.30
N GLY A 250 4.91 -18.14 15.97
CA GLY A 250 3.98 -17.07 15.62
C GLY A 250 2.90 -17.44 14.60
N TYR A 251 2.68 -18.72 14.32
CA TYR A 251 1.62 -19.19 13.42
C TYR A 251 0.33 -19.50 14.18
N GLN A 252 -0.82 -19.35 13.52
CA GLN A 252 -2.09 -19.89 14.02
C GLN A 252 -2.23 -21.32 13.53
N VAL A 253 -2.45 -22.28 14.45
CA VAL A 253 -2.47 -23.69 14.10
C VAL A 253 -3.76 -24.36 14.55
N LYS A 254 -4.46 -24.99 13.62
CA LYS A 254 -5.57 -25.92 13.90
C LYS A 254 -5.07 -27.35 13.68
N LEU A 255 -5.28 -28.21 14.69
CA LEU A 255 -4.97 -29.64 14.63
C LEU A 255 -6.26 -30.43 14.40
N THR A 256 -6.26 -31.26 13.37
CA THR A 256 -7.31 -32.23 13.05
C THR A 256 -6.75 -33.62 13.27
N VAL A 257 -7.31 -34.36 14.22
CA VAL A 257 -6.90 -35.73 14.55
C VAL A 257 -7.67 -36.80 13.75
N SER A 258 -8.77 -36.43 13.10
CA SER A 258 -9.59 -37.32 12.31
C SER A 258 -9.80 -36.79 10.89
N PRO A 259 -9.39 -37.50 9.83
CA PRO A 259 -9.57 -37.08 8.46
C PRO A 259 -11.05 -36.96 8.03
N ARG A 260 -11.99 -37.53 8.79
CA ARG A 260 -13.43 -37.47 8.47
C ARG A 260 -14.00 -36.06 8.45
N HIS A 261 -13.46 -35.16 9.27
CA HIS A 261 -13.93 -33.77 9.36
C HIS A 261 -13.08 -32.82 8.52
N PHE A 262 -12.09 -33.33 7.79
CA PHE A 262 -11.14 -32.52 7.03
C PHE A 262 -11.83 -31.50 6.11
N ASN A 263 -12.83 -31.91 5.33
CA ASN A 263 -13.48 -31.02 4.37
C ASN A 263 -14.20 -29.83 5.03
N GLU A 264 -14.92 -30.09 6.14
CA GLU A 264 -15.62 -29.04 6.90
C GLU A 264 -14.63 -28.08 7.55
N GLU A 265 -13.60 -28.62 8.22
CA GLU A 265 -12.58 -27.85 8.89
C GLU A 265 -11.69 -27.07 7.94
N PHE A 266 -11.36 -27.66 6.78
CA PHE A 266 -10.61 -26.98 5.73
C PHE A 266 -11.38 -25.78 5.16
N ALA A 267 -12.66 -25.97 4.85
CA ALA A 267 -13.52 -24.91 4.31
C ALA A 267 -13.76 -23.77 5.32
N GLU A 268 -13.96 -24.12 6.59
CA GLU A 268 -14.17 -23.14 7.68
C GLU A 268 -12.89 -22.39 8.03
N TYR A 269 -11.78 -23.13 8.23
CA TYR A 269 -10.53 -22.57 8.71
C TYR A 269 -9.77 -21.80 7.64
N ARG A 270 -9.91 -22.17 6.36
CA ARG A 270 -9.22 -21.54 5.20
C ARG A 270 -7.73 -21.39 5.44
N PRO A 271 -6.97 -22.48 5.52
CA PRO A 271 -5.55 -22.45 5.85
C PRO A 271 -4.70 -21.83 4.74
N ASP A 272 -3.58 -21.23 5.12
CA ASP A 272 -2.55 -20.74 4.21
C ASP A 272 -1.49 -21.82 3.90
N LEU A 273 -1.45 -22.91 4.70
CA LEU A 273 -0.58 -24.07 4.50
C LEU A 273 -1.21 -25.31 5.15
N LEU A 274 -1.04 -26.46 4.50
CA LEU A 274 -1.41 -27.76 5.03
C LEU A 274 -0.17 -28.57 5.46
N ILE A 275 -0.29 -29.25 6.62
CA ILE A 275 0.63 -30.29 7.03
C ILE A 275 -0.16 -31.58 7.17
N LEU A 276 0.19 -32.61 6.42
CA LEU A 276 -0.53 -33.87 6.35
C LEU A 276 0.38 -35.03 6.74
N ASP A 277 -0.05 -35.84 7.72
CA ASP A 277 0.55 -37.16 7.87
C ASP A 277 0.14 -38.05 6.69
N ILE A 278 1.10 -38.80 6.15
CA ILE A 278 0.83 -39.76 5.08
C ILE A 278 0.01 -40.94 5.58
N MET A 279 0.31 -41.43 6.79
CA MET A 279 -0.27 -42.66 7.35
C MET A 279 -1.45 -42.34 8.27
N LEU A 280 -2.54 -41.83 7.71
CA LEU A 280 -3.77 -41.57 8.46
C LEU A 280 -4.72 -42.78 8.43
N PRO A 281 -5.54 -42.98 9.48
CA PRO A 281 -6.56 -44.01 9.48
C PRO A 281 -7.66 -43.69 8.45
N GLU A 282 -8.10 -44.71 7.71
CA GLU A 282 -9.19 -44.66 6.72
C GLU A 282 -8.87 -43.94 5.39
N VAL A 283 -8.05 -42.89 5.39
CA VAL A 283 -7.69 -42.09 4.20
C VAL A 283 -6.21 -41.78 4.24
N ASN A 284 -5.50 -41.99 3.12
CA ASN A 284 -4.08 -41.63 3.02
C ASN A 284 -3.92 -40.12 2.86
N GLY A 285 -2.91 -39.51 3.49
CA GLY A 285 -2.61 -38.09 3.34
C GLY A 285 -2.42 -37.63 1.91
N HIS A 286 -1.88 -38.52 1.04
CA HIS A 286 -1.79 -38.27 -0.41
C HIS A 286 -3.16 -38.11 -1.08
N ASP A 287 -4.20 -38.81 -0.63
CA ASP A 287 -5.54 -38.67 -1.18
C ASP A 287 -6.19 -37.37 -0.75
N LEU A 288 -5.93 -36.90 0.48
CA LEU A 288 -6.34 -35.55 0.94
C LEU A 288 -5.67 -34.46 0.10
N ALA A 289 -4.38 -34.60 -0.19
CA ALA A 289 -3.69 -33.64 -1.06
C ALA A 289 -4.26 -33.61 -2.47
N ARG A 290 -4.52 -34.77 -3.08
CA ARG A 290 -5.18 -34.87 -4.40
C ARG A 290 -6.55 -34.23 -4.38
N PHE A 291 -7.34 -34.45 -3.32
CA PHE A 291 -8.65 -33.83 -3.15
C PHE A 291 -8.54 -32.30 -3.16
N VAL A 292 -7.61 -31.74 -2.39
CA VAL A 292 -7.38 -30.27 -2.36
C VAL A 292 -6.94 -29.74 -3.73
N ARG A 293 -6.11 -30.48 -4.47
CA ARG A 293 -5.61 -30.09 -5.80
C ARG A 293 -6.64 -30.18 -6.93
N GLN A 294 -7.83 -30.79 -6.68
CA GLN A 294 -8.93 -30.78 -7.65
C GLN A 294 -9.56 -29.40 -7.84
N ASP A 295 -9.40 -28.51 -6.88
CA ASP A 295 -9.88 -27.13 -6.98
C ASP A 295 -8.73 -26.18 -7.36
N ASP A 296 -8.85 -25.54 -8.52
CA ASP A 296 -7.87 -24.58 -9.04
C ASP A 296 -7.60 -23.42 -8.08
N GLN A 297 -8.56 -23.06 -7.21
CA GLN A 297 -8.38 -22.02 -6.19
C GLN A 297 -7.31 -22.39 -5.16
N HIS A 298 -7.08 -23.69 -4.95
CA HIS A 298 -6.09 -24.23 -4.04
C HIS A 298 -4.79 -24.69 -4.72
N ALA A 299 -4.60 -24.40 -6.01
CA ALA A 299 -3.41 -24.80 -6.76
C ALA A 299 -2.10 -24.28 -6.15
N THR A 300 -2.13 -23.12 -5.52
CA THR A 300 -0.95 -22.50 -4.90
C THR A 300 -0.85 -22.71 -3.39
N LEU A 301 -1.80 -23.43 -2.76
CA LEU A 301 -1.77 -23.73 -1.33
C LEU A 301 -0.62 -24.71 -1.04
N PRO A 302 0.37 -24.34 -0.21
CA PRO A 302 1.48 -25.26 0.06
C PRO A 302 1.02 -26.44 0.93
N ILE A 303 1.52 -27.64 0.58
CA ILE A 303 1.27 -28.88 1.29
C ILE A 303 2.59 -29.51 1.69
N ILE A 304 2.79 -29.73 2.99
CA ILE A 304 3.96 -30.41 3.57
C ILE A 304 3.49 -31.76 4.11
N PHE A 305 4.18 -32.86 3.72
CA PHE A 305 3.89 -34.17 4.27
C PHE A 305 4.80 -34.50 5.45
N LEU A 306 4.21 -35.14 6.48
CA LEU A 306 4.96 -35.81 7.53
C LEU A 306 5.05 -37.30 7.20
N THR A 307 6.24 -37.88 7.20
CA THR A 307 6.45 -39.28 6.83
C THR A 307 7.36 -39.99 7.82
N GLY A 308 7.03 -41.25 8.14
CA GLY A 308 7.92 -42.16 8.88
C GLY A 308 9.00 -42.84 8.01
N GLU A 309 8.86 -42.75 6.69
CA GLU A 309 9.72 -43.46 5.74
C GLU A 309 10.78 -42.54 5.15
N ARG A 310 12.02 -43.07 5.05
CA ARG A 310 13.16 -42.40 4.38
C ARG A 310 13.36 -42.85 2.94
N ASP A 311 12.42 -43.63 2.40
CA ASP A 311 12.55 -44.25 1.09
C ASP A 311 12.30 -43.26 -0.07
N GLN A 312 13.02 -43.49 -1.16
CA GLN A 312 12.88 -42.68 -2.40
C GLN A 312 11.51 -42.83 -3.03
N GLN A 313 10.83 -43.96 -2.87
CA GLN A 313 9.47 -44.17 -3.38
C GLN A 313 8.44 -43.30 -2.66
N ALA A 314 8.54 -43.12 -1.35
CA ALA A 314 7.70 -42.23 -0.58
C ALA A 314 7.83 -40.74 -1.05
N ARG A 315 9.04 -40.33 -1.43
CA ARG A 315 9.30 -38.99 -1.98
C ARG A 315 8.65 -38.79 -3.34
N ILE A 316 8.69 -39.78 -4.21
CA ILE A 316 8.05 -39.72 -5.53
C ILE A 316 6.53 -39.61 -5.36
N ALA A 317 5.94 -40.45 -4.52
CA ALA A 317 4.49 -40.43 -4.24
C ALA A 317 4.02 -39.07 -3.67
N THR A 318 4.84 -38.42 -2.84
CA THR A 318 4.56 -37.07 -2.31
C THR A 318 4.45 -36.04 -3.44
N VAL A 319 5.41 -36.04 -4.37
CA VAL A 319 5.40 -35.12 -5.52
C VAL A 319 4.22 -35.40 -6.45
N GLU A 320 3.93 -36.66 -6.74
CA GLU A 320 2.80 -37.08 -7.58
C GLU A 320 1.43 -36.72 -6.97
N ALA A 321 1.34 -36.67 -5.64
CA ALA A 321 0.15 -36.23 -4.92
C ALA A 321 -0.01 -34.68 -4.87
N GLY A 322 0.96 -33.91 -5.42
CA GLY A 322 0.94 -32.47 -5.44
C GLY A 322 1.45 -31.82 -4.14
N GLY A 323 2.29 -32.54 -3.37
CA GLY A 323 2.99 -32.00 -2.21
C GLY A 323 4.17 -31.12 -2.61
N ASP A 324 4.40 -30.10 -1.83
CA ASP A 324 5.50 -29.14 -2.05
C ASP A 324 6.76 -29.52 -1.26
N ASP A 325 6.61 -30.27 -0.15
CA ASP A 325 7.70 -30.71 0.69
C ASP A 325 7.33 -31.96 1.51
N HIS A 326 8.34 -32.58 2.14
CA HIS A 326 8.15 -33.66 3.10
C HIS A 326 9.15 -33.55 4.23
N ILE A 327 8.70 -33.87 5.45
CA ILE A 327 9.52 -33.89 6.65
C ILE A 327 9.46 -35.28 7.25
N VAL A 328 10.65 -35.89 7.46
CA VAL A 328 10.76 -37.25 8.03
C VAL A 328 10.60 -37.16 9.55
N LYS A 329 9.79 -38.04 10.09
CA LYS A 329 9.64 -38.24 11.54
C LYS A 329 10.85 -38.98 12.11
N PRO A 330 11.39 -38.63 13.29
CA PRO A 330 10.92 -37.61 14.22
C PRO A 330 11.18 -36.18 13.71
N VAL A 331 10.17 -35.32 13.83
CA VAL A 331 10.18 -33.95 13.31
C VAL A 331 11.13 -33.08 14.14
N HIS A 332 12.11 -32.45 13.48
CA HIS A 332 13.00 -31.50 14.16
C HIS A 332 12.39 -30.09 14.12
N PRO A 333 12.25 -29.39 15.27
CA PRO A 333 11.57 -28.08 15.33
C PRO A 333 12.08 -27.05 14.35
N SER A 334 13.41 -26.86 14.25
CA SER A 334 14.02 -25.88 13.35
C SER A 334 13.75 -26.20 11.88
N LEU A 335 13.77 -27.49 11.50
CA LEU A 335 13.48 -27.91 10.12
C LEU A 335 12.02 -27.67 9.77
N LEU A 336 11.10 -27.96 10.71
CA LEU A 336 9.66 -27.72 10.53
C LEU A 336 9.38 -26.22 10.29
N VAL A 337 9.88 -25.36 11.17
CA VAL A 337 9.68 -23.91 11.06
C VAL A 337 10.30 -23.36 9.76
N ALA A 338 11.52 -23.78 9.42
CA ALA A 338 12.20 -23.34 8.20
C ALA A 338 11.46 -23.77 6.93
N SER A 339 10.98 -25.04 6.87
CA SER A 339 10.23 -25.53 5.71
C SER A 339 8.88 -24.80 5.57
N VAL A 340 8.13 -24.61 6.66
CA VAL A 340 6.86 -23.87 6.67
C VAL A 340 7.06 -22.43 6.21
N SER A 341 8.05 -21.72 6.77
CA SER A 341 8.36 -20.33 6.38
C SER A 341 8.67 -20.22 4.87
N ALA A 342 9.57 -21.05 4.36
CA ALA A 342 9.98 -21.03 2.96
C ALA A 342 8.79 -21.31 2.00
N ARG A 343 7.90 -22.26 2.35
CA ARG A 343 6.73 -22.60 1.54
C ARG A 343 5.66 -21.50 1.58
N LEU A 344 5.40 -20.93 2.74
CA LEU A 344 4.49 -19.80 2.90
C LEU A 344 4.98 -18.57 2.12
N GLU A 345 6.25 -18.23 2.18
CA GLU A 345 6.83 -17.12 1.41
C GLU A 345 6.67 -17.33 -0.09
N ARG A 346 6.99 -18.54 -0.58
CA ARG A 346 6.82 -18.87 -1.99
C ARG A 346 5.36 -18.81 -2.43
N ALA A 347 4.43 -19.36 -1.64
CA ALA A 347 3.00 -19.33 -1.93
C ALA A 347 2.46 -17.90 -1.96
N ARG A 348 2.87 -17.06 -1.00
CA ARG A 348 2.52 -15.63 -0.97
C ARG A 348 3.02 -14.90 -2.21
N PHE A 349 4.26 -15.17 -2.61
CA PHE A 349 4.82 -14.57 -3.82
C PHE A 349 4.02 -14.97 -5.08
N LEU A 350 3.70 -16.26 -5.24
CA LEU A 350 2.88 -16.74 -6.35
C LEU A 350 1.47 -16.13 -6.32
N LYS A 351 0.83 -16.12 -5.15
CA LYS A 351 -0.49 -15.51 -4.95
C LYS A 351 -0.49 -14.01 -5.30
N MET A 352 0.58 -13.30 -4.93
CA MET A 352 0.75 -11.89 -5.29
C MET A 352 0.85 -11.70 -6.80
N LEU A 353 1.63 -12.53 -7.50
CA LEU A 353 1.75 -12.47 -8.96
C LEU A 353 0.44 -12.75 -9.68
N LEU A 354 -0.38 -13.66 -9.15
CA LEU A 354 -1.68 -14.02 -9.72
C LEU A 354 -2.77 -13.01 -9.36
N ASN A 355 -2.71 -12.41 -8.18
CA ASN A 355 -3.75 -11.56 -7.63
C ASN A 355 -3.60 -10.07 -7.96
N ARG A 356 -2.45 -9.65 -8.50
CA ARG A 356 -2.18 -8.25 -8.83
C ARG A 356 -2.00 -8.04 -10.33
N ASP A 357 -2.63 -6.99 -10.85
CA ASP A 357 -2.44 -6.55 -12.23
C ASP A 357 -0.99 -6.10 -12.46
N GLY A 358 -0.36 -6.62 -13.52
CA GLY A 358 1.06 -6.39 -13.80
C GLY A 358 1.44 -4.93 -14.04
N LEU A 359 0.52 -4.10 -14.56
CA LEU A 359 0.75 -2.70 -14.87
C LEU A 359 0.49 -1.78 -13.67
N THR A 360 -0.64 -1.97 -13.01
CA THR A 360 -1.17 -1.06 -11.98
C THR A 360 -0.87 -1.52 -10.55
N ARG A 361 -0.52 -2.80 -10.36
CA ARG A 361 -0.30 -3.43 -9.05
C ARG A 361 -1.53 -3.43 -8.13
N LEU A 362 -2.71 -3.11 -8.67
CA LEU A 362 -3.99 -3.28 -7.99
C LEU A 362 -4.46 -4.73 -8.07
N LEU A 363 -5.51 -5.09 -7.34
CA LEU A 363 -6.10 -6.43 -7.47
C LEU A 363 -6.53 -6.68 -8.92
N THR A 364 -6.32 -7.91 -9.40
CA THR A 364 -6.95 -8.34 -10.66
C THR A 364 -8.46 -8.42 -10.49
N HIS A 365 -9.21 -8.45 -11.59
CA HIS A 365 -10.66 -8.63 -11.57
C HIS A 365 -11.09 -9.82 -10.70
N SER A 366 -10.48 -10.99 -10.93
CA SER A 366 -10.82 -12.23 -10.20
C SER A 366 -10.58 -12.08 -8.71
N SER A 367 -9.43 -11.55 -8.33
CA SER A 367 -9.05 -11.37 -6.93
C SER A 367 -9.90 -10.31 -6.21
N PHE A 368 -10.26 -9.22 -6.90
CA PHE A 368 -11.19 -8.23 -6.37
C PHE A 368 -12.57 -8.83 -6.11
N MET A 369 -13.11 -9.60 -7.07
CA MET A 369 -14.43 -10.23 -6.94
C MET A 369 -14.47 -11.30 -5.84
N GLU A 370 -13.40 -12.07 -5.65
CA GLU A 370 -13.27 -13.06 -4.58
C GLU A 370 -13.32 -12.38 -3.21
N GLN A 371 -12.49 -11.36 -3.00
CA GLN A 371 -12.44 -10.64 -1.72
C GLN A 371 -13.72 -9.84 -1.45
N ALA A 372 -14.32 -9.25 -2.48
CA ALA A 372 -15.61 -8.56 -2.38
C ALA A 372 -16.73 -9.53 -1.99
N ARG A 373 -16.73 -10.76 -2.51
CA ARG A 373 -17.70 -11.81 -2.13
C ARG A 373 -17.56 -12.18 -0.67
N ALA A 374 -16.34 -12.42 -0.20
CA ALA A 374 -16.09 -12.73 1.21
C ALA A 374 -16.58 -11.62 2.15
N LEU A 375 -16.44 -10.35 1.75
CA LEU A 375 -16.97 -9.22 2.51
C LEU A 375 -18.50 -9.20 2.53
N VAL A 376 -19.15 -9.43 1.39
CA VAL A 376 -20.61 -9.49 1.29
C VAL A 376 -21.16 -10.61 2.19
N ASP A 377 -20.57 -11.81 2.14
CA ASP A 377 -20.98 -12.96 2.95
C ASP A 377 -20.84 -12.67 4.45
N ARG A 378 -19.73 -12.03 4.85
CA ARG A 378 -19.52 -11.57 6.24
C ARG A 378 -20.60 -10.58 6.66
N LYS A 379 -20.88 -9.56 5.85
CA LYS A 379 -21.89 -8.52 6.14
C LYS A 379 -23.30 -9.10 6.22
N ARG A 380 -23.62 -10.07 5.41
CA ARG A 380 -24.92 -10.77 5.47
C ARG A 380 -25.05 -11.57 6.76
N THR A 381 -24.01 -12.30 7.15
CA THR A 381 -23.98 -13.05 8.42
C THR A 381 -24.09 -12.13 9.62
N GLU A 382 -23.36 -11.01 9.64
CA GLU A 382 -23.45 -9.99 10.70
C GLU A 382 -24.88 -9.42 10.81
N SER A 383 -25.51 -9.13 9.67
CA SER A 383 -26.89 -8.62 9.62
C SER A 383 -27.90 -9.62 10.15
N MET A 384 -27.75 -10.91 9.81
CA MET A 384 -28.63 -11.99 10.30
C MET A 384 -28.50 -12.21 11.81
N ASN A 385 -27.31 -12.01 12.36
CA ASN A 385 -27.02 -12.15 13.80
C ASN A 385 -27.39 -10.91 14.63
N GLY A 386 -28.04 -9.91 14.02
CA GLY A 386 -28.46 -8.67 14.71
C GLY A 386 -27.32 -7.73 15.08
N ALA A 387 -26.14 -7.92 14.50
CA ALA A 387 -25.03 -6.98 14.68
C ALA A 387 -25.36 -5.60 14.10
N ARG A 388 -24.77 -4.56 14.67
CA ARG A 388 -24.98 -3.18 14.18
C ARG A 388 -24.50 -3.07 12.74
N TYR A 389 -25.42 -2.81 11.82
CA TYR A 389 -25.11 -2.61 10.40
C TYR A 389 -24.12 -1.45 10.22
N THR A 390 -22.99 -1.74 9.60
CA THR A 390 -22.01 -0.75 9.18
C THR A 390 -22.08 -0.60 7.66
N PRO A 391 -22.27 0.63 7.15
CA PRO A 391 -22.44 0.86 5.72
C PRO A 391 -21.15 0.56 4.95
N SER A 392 -21.28 -0.02 3.77
CA SER A 392 -20.18 -0.21 2.83
C SER A 392 -20.59 0.32 1.47
N THR A 393 -19.62 0.74 0.67
CA THR A 393 -19.86 1.40 -0.61
C THR A 393 -19.02 0.76 -1.72
N MET A 394 -19.69 0.39 -2.82
CA MET A 394 -19.04 0.00 -4.09
C MET A 394 -18.87 1.23 -4.96
N VAL A 395 -17.70 1.40 -5.52
CA VAL A 395 -17.37 2.45 -6.49
C VAL A 395 -16.83 1.81 -7.74
N ILE A 396 -17.38 2.17 -8.89
CA ILE A 396 -16.84 1.80 -10.19
C ILE A 396 -16.46 3.08 -10.92
N LEU A 397 -15.28 3.11 -11.48
CA LEU A 397 -14.78 4.26 -12.22
C LEU A 397 -14.14 3.83 -13.52
N ASP A 398 -14.16 4.75 -14.49
CA ASP A 398 -13.65 4.53 -15.85
C ASP A 398 -13.00 5.81 -16.36
N ILE A 399 -11.83 5.65 -17.00
CA ILE A 399 -11.07 6.78 -17.53
C ILE A 399 -11.76 7.33 -18.78
N ASP A 400 -12.12 8.59 -18.75
CA ASP A 400 -12.83 9.23 -19.85
C ASP A 400 -11.98 9.28 -21.10
N HIS A 401 -12.54 8.82 -22.23
CA HIS A 401 -11.91 8.85 -23.55
C HIS A 401 -10.56 8.13 -23.65
N PHE A 402 -10.35 7.07 -22.87
CA PHE A 402 -9.06 6.36 -22.80
C PHE A 402 -8.60 5.82 -24.16
N LYS A 403 -9.52 5.32 -24.99
CA LYS A 403 -9.20 4.91 -26.36
C LYS A 403 -8.61 6.06 -27.18
N THR A 404 -9.19 7.26 -27.07
CA THR A 404 -8.67 8.45 -27.76
C THR A 404 -7.27 8.82 -27.30
N ILE A 405 -6.95 8.62 -26.01
CA ILE A 405 -5.60 8.84 -25.46
C ILE A 405 -4.62 7.87 -26.12
N ASN A 406 -4.97 6.58 -26.17
CA ASN A 406 -4.13 5.57 -26.82
C ASN A 406 -3.93 5.84 -28.31
N ASP A 407 -5.01 6.20 -29.02
CA ASP A 407 -4.98 6.49 -30.46
C ASP A 407 -4.16 7.77 -30.77
N SER A 408 -4.21 8.78 -29.90
CA SER A 408 -3.53 10.06 -30.11
C SER A 408 -2.09 10.09 -29.62
N TYR A 409 -1.78 9.41 -28.52
CA TYR A 409 -0.48 9.52 -27.81
C TYR A 409 0.24 8.17 -27.64
N GLY A 410 -0.35 7.08 -28.14
CA GLY A 410 0.19 5.72 -28.06
C GLY A 410 -0.05 5.03 -26.72
N HIS A 411 0.01 3.70 -26.72
CA HIS A 411 -0.26 2.84 -25.55
C HIS A 411 0.62 3.16 -24.33
N GLN A 412 1.87 3.56 -24.55
CA GLN A 412 2.76 3.96 -23.45
C GLN A 412 2.25 5.20 -22.68
N ALA A 413 1.54 6.12 -23.36
CA ALA A 413 0.91 7.25 -22.69
C ALA A 413 -0.31 6.79 -21.88
N GLY A 414 -1.13 5.88 -22.42
CA GLY A 414 -2.22 5.25 -21.70
C GLY A 414 -1.74 4.48 -20.46
N ASP A 415 -0.66 3.72 -20.57
CA ASP A 415 -0.06 2.99 -19.44
C ASP A 415 0.38 3.95 -18.31
N ARG A 416 0.96 5.11 -18.64
CA ARG A 416 1.29 6.13 -17.63
C ARG A 416 0.05 6.71 -16.95
N VAL A 417 -1.02 6.94 -17.71
CA VAL A 417 -2.30 7.40 -17.16
C VAL A 417 -2.87 6.38 -16.18
N LEU A 418 -2.88 5.08 -16.54
CA LEU A 418 -3.33 3.98 -15.69
C LEU A 418 -2.49 3.89 -14.40
N LYS A 419 -1.16 3.96 -14.51
CA LYS A 419 -0.25 3.98 -13.36
C LYS A 419 -0.50 5.19 -12.45
N SER A 420 -0.69 6.38 -13.03
CA SER A 420 -0.96 7.61 -12.26
C SER A 420 -2.28 7.54 -11.48
N LEU A 421 -3.35 7.03 -12.11
CA LEU A 421 -4.63 6.85 -11.44
C LEU A 421 -4.52 5.81 -10.31
N SER A 422 -3.84 4.70 -10.58
CA SER A 422 -3.62 3.65 -9.57
C SER A 422 -2.85 4.15 -8.35
N ALA A 423 -1.80 4.96 -8.58
CA ALA A 423 -1.04 5.59 -7.50
C ALA A 423 -1.90 6.56 -6.69
N LEU A 424 -2.73 7.38 -7.38
CA LEU A 424 -3.66 8.29 -6.72
C LEU A 424 -4.69 7.53 -5.85
N LEU A 425 -5.26 6.44 -6.37
CA LEU A 425 -6.21 5.61 -5.62
C LEU A 425 -5.56 5.00 -4.38
N ARG A 426 -4.38 4.37 -4.51
CA ARG A 426 -3.64 3.79 -3.37
C ARG A 426 -3.31 4.80 -2.28
N ARG A 427 -3.01 6.05 -2.65
CA ARG A 427 -2.69 7.12 -1.71
C ARG A 427 -3.87 7.56 -0.85
N HIS A 428 -5.08 7.47 -1.38
CA HIS A 428 -6.28 8.03 -0.74
C HIS A 428 -7.27 6.99 -0.19
N VAL A 429 -7.15 5.73 -0.60
CA VAL A 429 -7.99 4.61 -0.16
C VAL A 429 -7.26 3.83 0.92
N ARG A 430 -7.95 3.41 1.97
CA ARG A 430 -7.37 2.69 3.11
C ARG A 430 -6.86 1.30 2.70
N ARG A 431 -5.90 0.76 3.47
CA ARG A 431 -5.37 -0.58 3.23
C ARG A 431 -6.43 -1.69 3.45
N SER A 432 -7.39 -1.44 4.34
CA SER A 432 -8.54 -2.31 4.60
C SER A 432 -9.58 -2.30 3.48
N ASP A 433 -9.54 -1.32 2.59
CA ASP A 433 -10.45 -1.23 1.45
C ASP A 433 -9.88 -1.95 0.23
N LEU A 434 -10.73 -2.45 -0.65
CA LEU A 434 -10.30 -3.16 -1.84
C LEU A 434 -10.20 -2.19 -3.02
N ILE A 435 -9.13 -2.28 -3.80
CA ILE A 435 -8.97 -1.56 -5.06
C ILE A 435 -8.53 -2.56 -6.12
N GLY A 436 -9.30 -2.69 -7.20
CA GLY A 436 -9.00 -3.59 -8.31
C GLY A 436 -9.05 -2.88 -9.66
N ARG A 437 -8.24 -3.38 -10.61
CA ARG A 437 -8.41 -3.08 -12.02
C ARG A 437 -9.38 -4.09 -12.59
N TYR A 438 -10.60 -3.62 -12.89
CA TYR A 438 -11.70 -4.48 -13.29
C TYR A 438 -11.68 -4.79 -14.79
N GLY A 439 -11.26 -3.82 -15.61
CA GLY A 439 -11.13 -3.92 -17.06
C GLY A 439 -9.90 -3.20 -17.58
N GLY A 440 -9.86 -2.93 -18.88
CA GLY A 440 -8.74 -2.22 -19.51
C GLY A 440 -8.48 -0.85 -18.91
N GLU A 441 -9.54 -0.06 -18.76
CA GLU A 441 -9.55 1.33 -18.24
C GLU A 441 -10.50 1.50 -17.05
N GLU A 442 -11.05 0.38 -16.56
CA GLU A 442 -12.06 0.34 -15.50
C GLU A 442 -11.44 -0.12 -14.18
N PHE A 443 -11.84 0.54 -13.09
CA PHE A 443 -11.40 0.24 -11.74
C PHE A 443 -12.59 0.08 -10.82
N ALA A 444 -12.48 -0.83 -9.88
CA ALA A 444 -13.46 -1.04 -8.83
C ALA A 444 -12.84 -0.79 -7.45
N ILE A 445 -13.59 -0.14 -6.56
CA ILE A 445 -13.18 0.11 -5.18
C ILE A 445 -14.31 -0.31 -4.27
N LEU A 446 -13.99 -1.04 -3.21
CA LEU A 446 -14.91 -1.39 -2.16
C LEU A 446 -14.44 -0.74 -0.86
N LEU A 447 -15.22 0.22 -0.37
CA LEU A 447 -14.97 0.96 0.86
C LEU A 447 -15.78 0.33 1.98
N ASP A 448 -15.12 -0.39 2.89
CA ASP A 448 -15.78 -1.01 4.03
C ASP A 448 -15.97 -0.03 5.18
N ASN A 449 -17.13 -0.08 5.83
CA ASN A 449 -17.50 0.82 6.92
C ASN A 449 -17.48 2.31 6.54
N VAL A 450 -17.83 2.63 5.28
CA VAL A 450 -17.86 3.99 4.74
C VAL A 450 -19.25 4.31 4.18
N HIS A 451 -19.81 5.43 4.59
CA HIS A 451 -21.08 5.91 4.06
C HIS A 451 -20.96 6.39 2.60
N GLU A 452 -22.00 6.16 1.82
CA GLU A 452 -22.07 6.57 0.41
C GLU A 452 -21.72 8.06 0.19
N ASN A 453 -22.19 8.94 1.06
CA ASN A 453 -21.89 10.37 0.95
C ASN A 453 -20.41 10.70 1.16
N ASP A 454 -19.72 9.95 2.04
CA ASP A 454 -18.28 10.08 2.27
C ASP A 454 -17.49 9.57 1.08
N SER A 455 -17.94 8.45 0.50
CA SER A 455 -17.40 7.89 -0.73
C SER A 455 -17.52 8.87 -1.90
N VAL A 456 -18.66 9.53 -2.05
CA VAL A 456 -18.86 10.57 -3.07
C VAL A 456 -17.90 11.75 -2.84
N ARG A 457 -17.73 12.21 -1.60
CA ARG A 457 -16.80 13.31 -1.28
C ARG A 457 -15.35 12.91 -1.62
N LEU A 458 -14.97 11.69 -1.28
CA LEU A 458 -13.64 11.14 -1.64
C LEU A 458 -13.47 11.13 -3.15
N MET A 459 -14.40 10.55 -3.89
CA MET A 459 -14.31 10.45 -5.35
C MET A 459 -14.30 11.82 -6.04
N MET A 460 -15.09 12.79 -5.56
CA MET A 460 -15.05 14.16 -6.09
C MET A 460 -13.69 14.86 -5.86
N ARG A 461 -13.03 14.57 -4.73
CA ARG A 461 -11.67 15.07 -4.47
C ARG A 461 -10.67 14.45 -5.43
N LEU A 462 -10.69 13.11 -5.58
CA LEU A 462 -9.80 12.40 -6.48
C LEU A 462 -9.98 12.82 -7.94
N LEU A 463 -11.22 13.02 -8.37
CA LEU A 463 -11.56 13.47 -9.70
C LEU A 463 -10.96 14.85 -10.01
N ARG A 464 -11.04 15.79 -9.05
CA ARG A 464 -10.40 17.10 -9.19
C ARG A 464 -8.88 17.02 -9.22
N GLU A 465 -8.29 16.23 -8.32
CA GLU A 465 -6.84 16.04 -8.23
C GLU A 465 -6.29 15.39 -9.51
N PHE A 466 -6.92 14.33 -9.99
CA PHE A 466 -6.54 13.66 -11.23
C PHE A 466 -6.68 14.56 -12.46
N GLY A 467 -7.77 15.32 -12.55
CA GLY A 467 -8.00 16.25 -13.66
C GLY A 467 -7.01 17.42 -13.73
N GLN A 468 -6.25 17.67 -12.65
CA GLN A 468 -5.18 18.67 -12.60
C GLN A 468 -3.80 18.08 -12.97
N LEU A 469 -3.65 16.74 -12.94
CA LEU A 469 -2.39 16.10 -13.31
C LEU A 469 -2.09 16.29 -14.80
N GLU A 470 -0.88 16.74 -15.08
CA GLU A 470 -0.38 16.85 -16.45
C GLU A 470 0.40 15.58 -16.81
N HIS A 471 -0.06 14.92 -17.86
CA HIS A 471 0.58 13.76 -18.44
C HIS A 471 1.39 14.18 -19.66
N GLN A 472 2.61 13.65 -19.78
CA GLN A 472 3.48 13.97 -20.93
C GLN A 472 3.37 12.88 -21.99
N ALA A 473 3.04 13.28 -23.20
CA ALA A 473 3.06 12.41 -24.36
C ALA A 473 4.52 12.16 -24.85
N PRO A 474 4.79 11.09 -25.63
CA PRO A 474 6.13 10.83 -26.18
C PRO A 474 6.70 11.97 -27.01
N ASN A 475 5.86 12.77 -27.65
CA ASN A 475 6.24 13.94 -28.43
C ASN A 475 6.51 15.20 -27.58
N GLY A 476 6.46 15.07 -26.24
CA GLY A 476 6.66 16.17 -25.28
C GLY A 476 5.42 17.02 -24.98
N SER A 477 4.29 16.83 -25.68
CA SER A 477 3.07 17.57 -25.40
C SER A 477 2.45 17.15 -24.06
N LEU A 478 1.84 18.12 -23.37
CA LEU A 478 1.13 17.87 -22.12
C LEU A 478 -0.37 17.73 -22.39
N PHE A 479 -1.00 16.79 -21.71
CA PHE A 479 -2.44 16.57 -21.77
C PHE A 479 -3.01 16.24 -20.38
N ARG A 480 -4.31 16.46 -20.20
CA ARG A 480 -5.02 16.15 -18.96
C ARG A 480 -6.11 15.12 -19.23
N VAL A 481 -6.41 14.34 -18.22
CA VAL A 481 -7.34 13.21 -18.28
C VAL A 481 -8.33 13.32 -17.13
N THR A 482 -9.58 12.92 -17.36
CA THR A 482 -10.61 12.81 -16.34
C THR A 482 -11.12 11.38 -16.26
N PHE A 483 -11.91 11.10 -15.24
CA PHE A 483 -12.63 9.84 -15.12
C PHE A 483 -14.07 10.07 -14.67
N SER A 484 -14.94 9.11 -14.93
CA SER A 484 -16.32 9.11 -14.47
C SER A 484 -16.51 8.05 -13.40
N VAL A 485 -17.45 8.28 -12.46
CA VAL A 485 -17.62 7.42 -11.27
C VAL A 485 -19.08 7.11 -11.03
N GLY A 486 -19.37 5.83 -10.77
CA GLY A 486 -20.62 5.36 -10.20
C GLY A 486 -20.42 4.88 -8.77
N VAL A 487 -21.32 5.22 -7.87
CA VAL A 487 -21.26 4.90 -6.44
C VAL A 487 -22.57 4.23 -6.03
N ALA A 488 -22.47 3.08 -5.35
CA ALA A 488 -23.63 2.37 -4.83
C ALA A 488 -23.41 1.91 -3.39
N ARG A 489 -24.42 2.13 -2.54
CA ARG A 489 -24.44 1.65 -1.17
C ARG A 489 -24.81 0.16 -1.13
N PHE A 490 -24.21 -0.59 -0.21
CA PHE A 490 -24.64 -1.95 0.08
C PHE A 490 -25.93 -1.92 0.91
N ASN A 491 -26.96 -2.60 0.44
CA ASN A 491 -28.25 -2.71 1.10
C ASN A 491 -28.46 -4.18 1.56
N ALA A 492 -27.86 -4.56 2.69
CA ALA A 492 -28.13 -5.85 3.33
C ALA A 492 -29.59 -5.94 3.84
N PRO A 493 -30.21 -7.14 3.93
CA PRO A 493 -29.67 -8.46 3.58
C PRO A 493 -29.90 -8.91 2.13
N ASP A 494 -30.71 -8.18 1.34
CA ASP A 494 -31.29 -8.64 0.08
C ASP A 494 -30.37 -8.45 -1.14
N MET A 495 -29.30 -7.66 -0.99
CA MET A 495 -28.36 -7.36 -2.08
C MET A 495 -27.23 -8.38 -2.13
N ASP A 496 -27.05 -9.04 -3.28
CA ASP A 496 -25.86 -9.84 -3.55
C ASP A 496 -24.75 -8.99 -4.19
N LEU A 497 -23.56 -9.58 -4.36
CA LEU A 497 -22.42 -8.90 -4.94
C LEU A 497 -22.70 -8.38 -6.35
N TYR A 498 -23.40 -9.16 -7.18
CA TYR A 498 -23.69 -8.78 -8.56
C TYR A 498 -24.71 -7.63 -8.62
N GLY A 499 -25.74 -7.67 -7.78
CA GLY A 499 -26.73 -6.58 -7.65
C GLY A 499 -26.06 -5.28 -7.22
N TRP A 500 -25.13 -5.36 -6.25
CA TRP A 500 -24.37 -4.21 -5.78
C TRP A 500 -23.46 -3.64 -6.86
N PHE A 501 -22.74 -4.51 -7.57
CA PHE A 501 -21.88 -4.12 -8.68
C PHE A 501 -22.69 -3.46 -9.81
N ASN A 502 -23.80 -4.08 -10.23
CA ASN A 502 -24.66 -3.55 -11.28
C ASN A 502 -25.27 -2.20 -10.93
N ALA A 503 -25.59 -1.94 -9.65
CA ALA A 503 -26.07 -0.66 -9.20
C ALA A 503 -24.99 0.43 -9.37
N ALA A 504 -23.74 0.15 -9.02
CA ALA A 504 -22.61 1.06 -9.21
C ALA A 504 -22.30 1.28 -10.70
N ASP A 505 -22.34 0.22 -11.52
CA ASP A 505 -22.14 0.31 -12.97
C ASP A 505 -23.24 1.14 -13.66
N GLY A 506 -24.49 0.95 -13.28
CA GLY A 506 -25.60 1.77 -13.76
C GLY A 506 -25.43 3.25 -13.45
N ALA A 507 -24.89 3.57 -12.26
CA ALA A 507 -24.55 4.93 -11.88
C ALA A 507 -23.36 5.48 -12.69
N LEU A 508 -22.33 4.68 -12.97
CA LEU A 508 -21.23 5.05 -13.85
C LEU A 508 -21.72 5.35 -15.28
N TYR A 509 -22.60 4.52 -15.80
CA TYR A 509 -23.21 4.76 -17.10
C TYR A 509 -23.99 6.08 -17.15
N ALA A 510 -24.74 6.41 -16.08
CA ALA A 510 -25.40 7.70 -15.93
C ALA A 510 -24.40 8.86 -15.90
N ALA A 511 -23.27 8.70 -15.20
CA ALA A 511 -22.19 9.69 -15.18
C ALA A 511 -21.64 9.95 -16.58
N LYS A 512 -21.35 8.89 -17.34
CA LYS A 512 -20.85 8.99 -18.74
C LYS A 512 -21.87 9.68 -19.66
N LYS A 513 -23.17 9.34 -19.54
CA LYS A 513 -24.25 9.99 -20.31
C LYS A 513 -24.46 11.47 -19.96
N ALA A 514 -24.32 11.82 -18.72
CA ALA A 514 -24.50 13.21 -18.25
C ALA A 514 -23.35 14.16 -18.61
N GLY A 515 -22.35 13.69 -19.39
CA GLY A 515 -21.22 14.50 -19.90
C GLY A 515 -19.88 14.19 -19.24
N ARG A 516 -19.73 13.02 -18.61
CA ARG A 516 -18.48 12.53 -18.00
C ARG A 516 -17.92 13.42 -16.88
N ASN A 517 -16.70 13.16 -16.42
CA ASN A 517 -15.96 13.94 -15.40
C ASN A 517 -16.82 14.24 -14.17
N ARG A 518 -17.48 13.22 -13.62
CA ARG A 518 -18.39 13.37 -12.49
C ARG A 518 -18.62 12.10 -11.71
N VAL A 519 -19.15 12.27 -10.52
CA VAL A 519 -19.60 11.20 -9.63
C VAL A 519 -21.12 11.17 -9.63
N VAL A 520 -21.71 10.01 -9.86
CA VAL A 520 -23.16 9.76 -9.78
C VAL A 520 -23.42 8.64 -8.78
N LYS A 521 -24.46 8.81 -7.96
CA LYS A 521 -24.95 7.76 -7.06
C LYS A 521 -26.00 6.91 -7.73
N ALA A 522 -25.99 5.62 -7.40
CA ALA A 522 -27.08 4.73 -7.78
C ALA A 522 -28.41 5.23 -7.16
N ALA A 523 -29.48 5.16 -7.92
CA ALA A 523 -30.82 5.38 -7.36
C ALA A 523 -31.12 4.26 -6.35
N VAL A 524 -31.61 4.61 -5.17
CA VAL A 524 -31.98 3.66 -4.10
C VAL A 524 -33.19 2.87 -4.52
#